data_eff0913078a59c49b549d331a1c15b87
#
_entry.id   eff0913078a59c49b549d331a1c15b87
#
_cell.length_a   1.000
_cell.length_b   1.000
_cell.length_c   1.000
_cell.angle_alpha   90.00
_cell.angle_beta   90.00
_cell.angle_gamma   90.00
#
_symmetry.space_group_name_H-M   'P 1'
#
loop_
_entity.id
_entity.type
_entity.pdbx_description
1 polymer ?
#
loop_
_entity_poly.entity_id
_entity_poly.type
_entity_poly.pdbx_seq_one_letter_code
_entity_poly.pdbx_strand_id
1 'polypeptide(L)'
;MSATPSLWNGKGLSIVCIPFTSFTPDGLEVRLDGVAAQAEFCVAAGNDVALLQGTTGEWPSLSLQERIDLAKEWRRCIPLGHAMKLILHIGHDALVDAITLARIAAVRRNAPDWPALAHRGAPPVLTPAMVVPP
;
A
#
# COMPACT_ATOMS: atom_id res chain seq x y z
N MET A 1 -17.30 14.66 -10.82
CA MET A 1 -16.94 14.29 -9.43
C MET A 1 -16.31 12.92 -9.44
N SER A 2 -15.07 12.80 -9.00
CA SER A 2 -14.44 11.49 -8.77
C SER A 2 -15.05 10.88 -7.52
N ALA A 3 -15.74 9.75 -7.65
CA ALA A 3 -16.28 9.04 -6.50
C ALA A 3 -15.11 8.55 -5.63
N THR A 4 -15.13 8.89 -4.36
CA THR A 4 -14.19 8.32 -3.38
C THR A 4 -14.33 6.79 -3.42
N PRO A 5 -13.24 6.03 -3.58
CA PRO A 5 -13.33 4.58 -3.58
C PRO A 5 -13.97 4.11 -2.27
N SER A 6 -15.12 3.44 -2.36
CA SER A 6 -15.75 2.85 -1.19
C SER A 6 -14.96 1.62 -0.77
N LEU A 7 -14.64 1.50 0.51
CA LEU A 7 -14.10 0.27 1.09
C LEU A 7 -15.17 -0.82 1.21
N TRP A 8 -16.43 -0.43 1.10
CA TRP A 8 -17.56 -1.32 1.21
C TRP A 8 -17.79 -2.10 -0.09
N ASN A 9 -17.81 -3.42 0.01
CA ASN A 9 -17.98 -4.32 -1.14
C ASN A 9 -19.43 -4.67 -1.47
N GLY A 10 -20.40 -4.11 -0.73
CA GLY A 10 -21.84 -4.38 -0.89
C GLY A 10 -22.30 -5.72 -0.29
N LYS A 11 -21.42 -6.52 0.30
CA LYS A 11 -21.74 -7.85 0.86
C LYS A 11 -22.05 -7.85 2.36
N GLY A 12 -22.10 -6.70 3.00
CA GLY A 12 -22.39 -6.57 4.42
C GLY A 12 -21.16 -6.72 5.34
N LEU A 13 -20.10 -7.38 4.91
CA LEU A 13 -18.85 -7.57 5.65
C LEU A 13 -17.66 -7.51 4.69
N SER A 14 -16.63 -6.76 5.06
CA SER A 14 -15.35 -6.73 4.34
C SER A 14 -14.26 -7.34 5.20
N ILE A 15 -13.45 -8.21 4.58
CA ILE A 15 -12.29 -8.83 5.23
C ILE A 15 -11.06 -8.02 4.87
N VAL A 16 -10.40 -7.49 5.90
CA VAL A 16 -9.14 -6.75 5.77
C VAL A 16 -8.01 -7.62 6.24
N CYS A 17 -7.09 -8.00 5.35
CA CYS A 17 -5.84 -8.62 5.77
C CYS A 17 -4.81 -7.55 6.10
N ILE A 18 -3.92 -7.86 7.05
CA ILE A 18 -2.82 -6.99 7.48
C ILE A 18 -1.53 -7.77 7.25
N PRO A 19 -0.91 -7.65 6.07
CA PRO A 19 0.28 -8.42 5.76
C PRO A 19 1.46 -8.01 6.64
N PHE A 20 2.33 -8.95 6.90
CA PHE A 20 3.63 -8.69 7.52
C PHE A 20 4.68 -8.32 6.47
N THR A 21 5.78 -7.72 6.90
CA THR A 21 6.95 -7.48 6.05
C THR A 21 7.93 -8.63 6.17
N SER A 22 8.38 -9.15 5.04
CA SER A 22 9.42 -10.18 5.00
C SER A 22 10.80 -9.55 5.04
N PHE A 23 11.68 -10.07 5.90
CA PHE A 23 13.06 -9.64 6.01
C PHE A 23 14.02 -10.77 5.64
N THR A 24 15.26 -10.41 5.39
CA THR A 24 16.38 -11.36 5.32
C THR A 24 16.56 -12.06 6.68
N PRO A 25 17.21 -13.25 6.72
CA PRO A 25 17.37 -14.01 7.97
C PRO A 25 18.08 -13.24 9.09
N ASP A 26 18.95 -12.28 8.73
CA ASP A 26 19.61 -11.37 9.68
C ASP A 26 18.73 -10.17 10.11
N GLY A 27 17.55 -10.01 9.49
CA GLY A 27 16.61 -8.95 9.81
C GLY A 27 17.00 -7.56 9.31
N LEU A 28 18.03 -7.43 8.49
CA LEU A 28 18.58 -6.14 8.09
C LEU A 28 17.99 -5.56 6.80
N GLU A 29 17.46 -6.42 5.92
CA GLU A 29 16.93 -5.99 4.62
C GLU A 29 15.52 -6.51 4.38
N VAL A 30 14.70 -5.69 3.74
CA VAL A 30 13.36 -6.08 3.30
C VAL A 30 13.45 -6.98 2.07
N ARG A 31 12.70 -8.09 2.11
CA ARG A 31 12.57 -9.01 0.98
C ARG A 31 11.31 -8.71 0.18
N LEU A 32 11.48 -8.06 -0.96
CA LEU A 32 10.37 -7.78 -1.87
C LEU A 32 9.82 -9.03 -2.58
N ASP A 33 10.64 -10.06 -2.77
CA ASP A 33 10.23 -11.32 -3.40
C ASP A 33 9.16 -12.09 -2.60
N GLY A 34 9.05 -11.85 -1.30
CA GLY A 34 7.98 -12.41 -0.46
C GLY A 34 6.59 -11.82 -0.71
N VAL A 35 6.51 -10.65 -1.32
CA VAL A 35 5.24 -9.94 -1.53
C VAL A 35 4.31 -10.70 -2.48
N ALA A 36 4.86 -11.29 -3.55
CA ALA A 36 4.05 -12.00 -4.54
C ALA A 36 3.25 -13.15 -3.92
N ALA A 37 3.89 -13.98 -3.09
CA ALA A 37 3.24 -15.09 -2.42
C ALA A 37 2.16 -14.62 -1.42
N GLN A 38 2.43 -13.54 -0.68
CA GLN A 38 1.45 -12.96 0.24
C GLN A 38 0.24 -12.38 -0.51
N ALA A 39 0.48 -11.66 -1.62
CA ALA A 39 -0.58 -11.10 -2.44
C ALA A 39 -1.46 -12.19 -3.06
N GLU A 40 -0.85 -13.25 -3.60
CA GLU A 40 -1.56 -14.42 -4.13
C GLU A 40 -2.41 -15.08 -3.05
N PHE A 41 -1.87 -15.29 -1.86
CA PHE A 41 -2.60 -15.85 -0.72
C PHE A 41 -3.79 -14.97 -0.34
N CYS A 42 -3.61 -13.66 -0.23
CA CYS A 42 -4.68 -12.73 0.13
C CYS A 42 -5.81 -12.73 -0.91
N VAL A 43 -5.45 -12.76 -2.19
CA VAL A 43 -6.41 -12.84 -3.30
C VAL A 43 -7.18 -14.18 -3.26
N ALA A 44 -6.48 -15.30 -3.13
CA ALA A 44 -7.07 -16.64 -3.08
C ALA A 44 -7.96 -16.84 -1.85
N ALA A 45 -7.61 -16.24 -0.72
CA ALA A 45 -8.41 -16.26 0.51
C ALA A 45 -9.68 -15.38 0.44
N GLY A 46 -9.86 -14.61 -0.64
CA GLY A 46 -11.04 -13.76 -0.83
C GLY A 46 -11.04 -12.51 0.05
N ASN A 47 -9.87 -12.01 0.45
CA ASN A 47 -9.77 -10.74 1.17
C ASN A 47 -10.21 -9.58 0.28
N ASP A 48 -10.98 -8.66 0.84
CA ASP A 48 -11.48 -7.48 0.13
C ASP A 48 -10.45 -6.34 0.13
N VAL A 49 -9.60 -6.30 1.15
CA VAL A 49 -8.65 -5.21 1.39
C VAL A 49 -7.35 -5.76 1.97
N ALA A 50 -6.22 -5.20 1.58
CA ALA A 50 -4.94 -5.36 2.27
C ALA A 50 -4.49 -4.00 2.84
N LEU A 51 -4.31 -3.94 4.18
CA LEU A 51 -3.74 -2.79 4.87
C LEU A 51 -2.23 -2.97 4.98
N LEU A 52 -1.51 -2.24 4.16
CA LEU A 52 -0.06 -2.35 4.03
C LEU A 52 0.67 -1.51 5.09
N GLN A 53 1.75 -2.06 5.62
CA GLN A 53 2.68 -1.35 6.50
C GLN A 53 2.00 -0.71 7.72
N GLY A 54 1.01 -1.40 8.30
CA GLY A 54 0.53 -1.07 9.64
C GLY A 54 1.52 -1.55 10.71
N THR A 55 1.07 -1.63 11.96
CA THR A 55 1.90 -2.13 13.06
C THR A 55 2.36 -3.57 12.82
N THR A 56 1.48 -4.43 12.31
CA THR A 56 1.82 -5.81 11.91
C THR A 56 2.87 -5.84 10.79
N GLY A 57 2.83 -4.87 9.87
CA GLY A 57 3.81 -4.71 8.80
C GLY A 57 5.10 -4.01 9.24
N GLU A 58 5.26 -3.76 10.53
CA GLU A 58 6.50 -3.24 11.14
C GLU A 58 6.97 -1.90 10.55
N TRP A 59 6.04 -1.00 10.21
CA TRP A 59 6.37 0.27 9.57
C TRP A 59 7.46 1.09 10.29
N PRO A 60 7.58 1.08 11.62
CA PRO A 60 8.62 1.86 12.30
C PRO A 60 10.04 1.35 12.03
N SER A 61 10.17 0.07 11.63
CA SER A 61 11.46 -0.56 11.32
C SER A 61 11.89 -0.33 9.86
N LEU A 62 11.05 0.30 9.06
CA LEU A 62 11.26 0.48 7.62
C LEU A 62 11.71 1.90 7.31
N SER A 63 12.74 2.04 6.49
CA SER A 63 13.09 3.31 5.88
C SER A 63 12.00 3.79 4.92
N LEU A 64 11.97 5.09 4.62
CA LEU A 64 11.03 5.64 3.66
C LEU A 64 11.12 4.94 2.30
N GLN A 65 12.34 4.65 1.83
CA GLN A 65 12.54 3.99 0.54
C GLN A 65 11.99 2.56 0.54
N GLU A 66 12.23 1.78 1.58
CA GLU A 66 11.67 0.43 1.73
C GLU A 66 10.14 0.47 1.75
N ARG A 67 9.55 1.45 2.42
CA ARG A 67 8.10 1.64 2.45
C ARG A 67 7.53 1.93 1.07
N ILE A 68 8.21 2.76 0.28
CA ILE A 68 7.84 3.08 -1.10
C ILE A 68 7.93 1.83 -1.98
N ASP A 69 9.03 1.09 -1.88
CA ASP A 69 9.27 -0.08 -2.71
C ASP A 69 8.30 -1.22 -2.40
N LEU A 70 8.00 -1.45 -1.12
CA LEU A 70 6.96 -2.39 -0.70
C LEU A 70 5.58 -2.01 -1.24
N ALA A 71 5.19 -0.74 -1.16
CA ALA A 71 3.90 -0.29 -1.66
C ALA A 71 3.77 -0.49 -3.18
N LYS A 72 4.84 -0.20 -3.93
CA LYS A 72 4.89 -0.45 -5.37
C LYS A 72 4.81 -1.93 -5.70
N GLU A 73 5.55 -2.76 -4.97
CA GLU A 73 5.56 -4.20 -5.20
C GLU A 73 4.21 -4.84 -4.90
N TRP A 74 3.56 -4.50 -3.79
CA TRP A 74 2.19 -4.94 -3.50
C TRP A 74 1.24 -4.60 -4.64
N ARG A 75 1.30 -3.36 -5.12
CA ARG A 75 0.46 -2.91 -6.22
C ARG A 75 0.73 -3.66 -7.51
N ARG A 76 2.00 -3.99 -7.79
CA ARG A 76 2.40 -4.78 -8.95
C ARG A 76 1.87 -6.21 -8.89
N CYS A 77 1.84 -6.80 -7.69
CA CYS A 77 1.45 -8.21 -7.48
C CYS A 77 -0.06 -8.42 -7.50
N ILE A 78 -0.89 -7.40 -7.24
CA ILE A 78 -2.33 -7.53 -7.40
C ILE A 78 -2.70 -7.50 -8.88
N PRO A 79 -3.45 -8.50 -9.39
CA PRO A 79 -3.85 -8.52 -10.80
C PRO A 79 -4.62 -7.26 -11.22
N LEU A 80 -4.40 -6.80 -12.44
CA LEU A 80 -5.15 -5.69 -13.01
C LEU A 80 -6.65 -6.03 -13.04
N GLY A 81 -7.48 -5.08 -12.59
CA GLY A 81 -8.92 -5.28 -12.54
C GLY A 81 -9.42 -6.14 -11.39
N HIS A 82 -8.52 -6.65 -10.53
CA HIS A 82 -8.95 -7.36 -9.33
C HIS A 82 -9.62 -6.41 -8.33
N ALA A 83 -10.69 -6.89 -7.68
CA ALA A 83 -11.51 -6.08 -6.78
C ALA A 83 -10.84 -5.74 -5.44
N MET A 84 -9.80 -6.48 -5.04
CA MET A 84 -9.09 -6.24 -3.78
C MET A 84 -8.44 -4.86 -3.77
N LYS A 85 -8.70 -4.11 -2.71
CA LYS A 85 -8.18 -2.75 -2.53
C LYS A 85 -6.93 -2.78 -1.65
N LEU A 86 -6.02 -1.86 -1.91
CA LEU A 86 -4.85 -1.63 -1.07
C LEU A 86 -5.05 -0.35 -0.25
N ILE A 87 -4.80 -0.42 1.04
CA ILE A 87 -4.69 0.73 1.93
C ILE A 87 -3.23 0.83 2.35
N LEU A 88 -2.59 1.97 2.12
CA LEU A 88 -1.24 2.22 2.61
C LEU A 88 -1.31 3.02 3.90
N HIS A 89 -0.70 2.51 4.97
CA HIS A 89 -0.44 3.28 6.17
C HIS A 89 0.61 4.35 5.85
N ILE A 90 0.28 5.62 6.06
CA ILE A 90 1.16 6.76 5.71
C ILE A 90 1.76 7.45 6.94
N GLY A 91 1.47 6.97 8.15
CA GLY A 91 2.07 7.52 9.38
C GLY A 91 3.60 7.49 9.30
N HIS A 92 4.23 8.59 9.71
CA HIS A 92 5.68 8.74 9.77
C HIS A 92 6.02 9.86 10.77
N ASP A 93 7.16 9.79 11.45
CA ASP A 93 7.59 10.81 12.40
C ASP A 93 7.89 12.14 11.69
N ALA A 94 8.43 12.10 10.48
CA ALA A 94 8.64 13.27 9.64
C ALA A 94 7.41 13.52 8.75
N LEU A 95 6.82 14.72 8.83
CA LEU A 95 5.66 15.09 8.02
C LEU A 95 5.95 15.04 6.51
N VAL A 96 7.15 15.41 6.07
CA VAL A 96 7.54 15.37 4.67
C VAL A 96 7.50 13.94 4.11
N ASP A 97 7.85 12.95 4.93
CA ASP A 97 7.83 11.54 4.55
C ASP A 97 6.39 10.99 4.51
N ALA A 98 5.56 11.40 5.46
CA ALA A 98 4.13 11.09 5.42
C ALA A 98 3.45 11.65 4.15
N ILE A 99 3.79 12.88 3.76
CA ILE A 99 3.31 13.49 2.52
C ILE A 99 3.79 12.69 1.29
N THR A 100 5.04 12.25 1.30
CA THR A 100 5.60 11.43 0.21
C THR A 100 4.86 10.11 0.07
N LEU A 101 4.60 9.41 1.16
CA LEU A 101 3.82 8.17 1.17
C LEU A 101 2.38 8.39 0.70
N ALA A 102 1.74 9.48 1.11
CA ALA A 102 0.40 9.83 0.65
C ALA A 102 0.35 10.07 -0.87
N ARG A 103 1.38 10.71 -1.43
CA ARG A 103 1.50 10.88 -2.89
C ARG A 103 1.66 9.54 -3.61
N ILE A 104 2.47 8.64 -3.09
CA ILE A 104 2.61 7.28 -3.62
C ILE A 104 1.27 6.54 -3.59
N ALA A 105 0.53 6.63 -2.49
CA ALA A 105 -0.77 6.00 -2.36
C ALA A 105 -1.81 6.54 -3.35
N ALA A 106 -1.75 7.83 -3.68
CA ALA A 106 -2.71 8.50 -4.55
C ALA A 106 -2.47 8.25 -6.06
N VAL A 107 -1.29 7.77 -6.45
CA VAL A 107 -0.94 7.59 -7.88
C VAL A 107 -1.53 6.29 -8.43
N ARG A 108 -2.13 6.35 -9.62
CA ARG A 108 -2.63 5.15 -10.30
C ARG A 108 -1.48 4.28 -10.82
N ARG A 109 -1.64 2.97 -10.74
CA ARG A 109 -0.64 1.97 -11.14
C ARG A 109 -0.06 2.19 -12.54
N ASN A 110 -0.91 2.56 -13.50
CA ASN A 110 -0.53 2.70 -14.90
C ASN A 110 -0.19 4.14 -15.30
N ALA A 111 -0.01 5.04 -14.34
CA ALA A 111 0.43 6.39 -14.65
C ALA A 111 1.85 6.34 -15.24
N PRO A 112 2.10 6.93 -16.43
CA PRO A 112 3.40 6.84 -17.09
C PRO A 112 4.53 7.48 -16.29
N ASP A 113 4.20 8.37 -15.39
CA ASP A 113 5.11 9.11 -14.50
C ASP A 113 4.99 8.65 -13.03
N TRP A 114 4.53 7.41 -12.81
CA TRP A 114 4.35 6.80 -11.50
C TRP A 114 5.47 7.10 -10.49
N PRO A 115 6.76 6.99 -10.82
CA PRO A 115 7.84 7.36 -9.91
C PRO A 115 7.98 8.88 -9.69
N ALA A 116 7.69 9.69 -10.71
CA ALA A 116 7.89 11.13 -10.68
C ALA A 116 6.78 11.89 -9.95
N LEU A 117 5.54 11.40 -10.01
CA LEU A 117 4.38 12.01 -9.35
C LEU A 117 4.47 11.99 -7.84
N ALA A 118 5.25 11.08 -7.26
CA ALA A 118 5.51 11.04 -5.82
C ALA A 118 6.09 12.35 -5.26
N HIS A 119 6.71 13.15 -6.11
CA HIS A 119 7.40 14.38 -5.71
C HIS A 119 6.74 15.67 -6.24
N ARG A 120 5.60 15.58 -6.95
CA ARG A 120 4.96 16.75 -7.60
C ARG A 120 3.51 16.93 -7.14
N GLY A 121 3.06 18.19 -7.15
CA GLY A 121 1.68 18.57 -6.92
C GLY A 121 1.34 19.05 -5.50
N ALA A 122 0.11 19.50 -5.32
CA ALA A 122 -0.39 19.89 -4.00
C ALA A 122 -0.39 18.68 -3.05
N PRO A 123 -0.06 18.86 -1.78
CA PRO A 123 -0.12 17.77 -0.83
C PRO A 123 -1.55 17.23 -0.75
N PRO A 124 -1.73 15.90 -0.79
CA PRO A 124 -3.04 15.31 -0.55
C PRO A 124 -3.49 15.60 0.89
N VAL A 125 -4.79 15.54 1.12
CA VAL A 125 -5.30 15.56 2.49
C VAL A 125 -4.74 14.34 3.21
N LEU A 126 -3.99 14.58 4.27
CA LEU A 126 -3.33 13.51 5.04
C LEU A 126 -4.34 12.86 5.97
N THR A 127 -4.55 11.59 5.79
CA THR A 127 -5.21 10.70 6.75
C THR A 127 -4.21 9.63 7.19
N PRO A 128 -4.35 9.03 8.37
CA PRO A 128 -3.43 7.97 8.82
C PRO A 128 -3.33 6.79 7.86
N ALA A 129 -4.35 6.59 7.05
CA ALA A 129 -4.36 5.59 6.00
C ALA A 129 -5.05 6.12 4.74
N MET A 130 -4.54 5.76 3.58
CA MET A 130 -5.14 6.12 2.29
C MET A 130 -5.39 4.88 1.44
N VAL A 131 -6.55 4.86 0.78
CA VAL A 131 -6.88 3.82 -0.20
C VAL A 131 -6.05 4.05 -1.46
N VAL A 132 -5.31 3.04 -1.86
CA VAL A 132 -4.54 3.06 -3.11
C VAL A 132 -5.51 2.78 -4.25
N PRO A 133 -5.65 3.66 -5.26
CA PRO A 133 -6.53 3.40 -6.39
C PRO A 133 -6.02 2.21 -7.23
N PRO A 134 -6.93 1.53 -7.91
CA PRO A 134 -6.60 0.40 -8.79
C PRO A 134 -5.78 0.80 -10.00
#